data_2ce8937269ffd0ba317f8f80c8bc6125
#
_entry.id   2ce8937269ffd0ba317f8f80c8bc6125
#
_cell.length_a   1.000
_cell.length_b   1.000
_cell.length_c   1.000
_cell.angle_alpha   90.00
_cell.angle_beta   90.00
_cell.angle_gamma   90.00
#
_symmetry.space_group_name_H-M   'P 1'
#
loop_
_entity.id
_entity.type
_entity.pdbx_description
1 polymer ?
#
loop_
_entity_poly.entity_id
_entity_poly.type
_entity_poly.pdbx_seq_one_letter_code
_entity_poly.pdbx_strand_id
1 'polypeptide(L)'
;MSNGTSVKKRNGSIEPLNLEKIHSMCEEACEGLAGVSASQVEIQSGIQSYDGISTAEIQEILIRSASDLITLDNPNYQYVASRLLLFSVRKSLYGRLRELPTLEAHIVDCVSQEVYDPEIYSKYSLEEIRKADGFIDHSRDFLFTYAGLRQVVDKYLVQDLSLIHISEPTRQAEI
;
A
#
# COMPACT_ATOMS: atom_id res chain seq x y z
N MET A 1 -24.31 -0.03 -27.42
CA MET A 1 -24.26 -0.34 -26.00
C MET A 1 -22.79 -0.64 -25.69
N SER A 2 -22.06 0.27 -25.11
CA SER A 2 -20.66 0.05 -24.76
C SER A 2 -20.64 -0.91 -23.56
N ASN A 3 -20.25 -2.16 -23.80
CA ASN A 3 -19.84 -3.05 -22.73
C ASN A 3 -18.57 -2.48 -22.10
N GLY A 4 -18.71 -1.46 -21.24
CA GLY A 4 -17.60 -0.95 -20.46
C GLY A 4 -17.27 -1.98 -19.37
N THR A 5 -16.02 -2.37 -19.31
CA THR A 5 -15.48 -3.19 -18.22
C THR A 5 -15.89 -2.59 -16.88
N SER A 6 -16.44 -3.41 -15.98
CA SER A 6 -16.88 -2.99 -14.65
C SER A 6 -15.88 -3.44 -13.56
N VAL A 7 -15.84 -2.71 -12.45
CA VAL A 7 -14.99 -3.05 -11.29
C VAL A 7 -15.82 -3.07 -10.02
N LYS A 8 -15.50 -4.02 -9.14
CA LYS A 8 -16.09 -4.13 -7.80
C LYS A 8 -15.19 -3.39 -6.80
N LYS A 9 -15.74 -2.39 -6.12
CA LYS A 9 -15.08 -1.66 -5.04
C LYS A 9 -15.00 -2.48 -3.75
N ARG A 10 -14.12 -2.07 -2.82
CA ARG A 10 -14.01 -2.70 -1.49
C ARG A 10 -15.31 -2.61 -0.68
N ASN A 11 -16.12 -1.58 -0.89
CA ASN A 11 -17.45 -1.42 -0.26
C ASN A 11 -18.56 -2.22 -0.96
N GLY A 12 -18.22 -3.04 -1.96
CA GLY A 12 -19.16 -3.87 -2.72
C GLY A 12 -19.86 -3.16 -3.88
N SER A 13 -19.70 -1.84 -4.06
CA SER A 13 -20.29 -1.13 -5.21
C SER A 13 -19.61 -1.52 -6.52
N ILE A 14 -20.40 -1.50 -7.61
CA ILE A 14 -19.91 -1.76 -8.97
C ILE A 14 -19.86 -0.43 -9.72
N GLU A 15 -18.71 -0.12 -10.30
CA GLU A 15 -18.49 1.10 -11.09
C GLU A 15 -17.81 0.77 -12.42
N PRO A 16 -17.91 1.63 -13.43
CA PRO A 16 -17.11 1.48 -14.65
C PRO A 16 -15.62 1.53 -14.32
N LEU A 17 -14.83 0.69 -15.00
CA LEU A 17 -13.37 0.73 -14.91
C LEU A 17 -12.86 2.10 -15.38
N ASN A 18 -12.14 2.78 -14.50
CA ASN A 18 -11.53 4.07 -14.80
C ASN A 18 -10.03 3.88 -15.02
N LEU A 19 -9.63 3.82 -16.30
CA LEU A 19 -8.24 3.64 -16.71
C LEU A 19 -7.37 4.84 -16.35
N GLU A 20 -7.92 6.06 -16.32
CA GLU A 20 -7.16 7.28 -15.94
C GLU A 20 -6.68 7.20 -14.49
N LYS A 21 -7.50 6.64 -13.57
CA LYS A 21 -7.09 6.44 -12.19
C LYS A 21 -5.97 5.41 -12.07
N ILE A 22 -6.01 4.37 -12.89
CA ILE A 22 -4.95 3.35 -12.94
C ILE A 22 -3.67 3.98 -13.47
N HIS A 23 -3.77 4.72 -14.57
CA HIS A 23 -2.65 5.44 -15.18
C HIS A 23 -1.98 6.39 -14.18
N SER A 24 -2.76 7.29 -13.55
CA SER A 24 -2.24 8.23 -12.56
C SER A 24 -1.53 7.54 -11.39
N MET A 25 -2.03 6.38 -10.94
CA MET A 25 -1.39 5.62 -9.89
C MET A 25 -0.06 4.99 -10.36
N CYS A 26 0.00 4.49 -11.59
CA CYS A 26 1.23 3.97 -12.18
C CYS A 26 2.26 5.10 -12.43
N GLU A 27 1.80 6.27 -12.87
CA GLU A 27 2.67 7.45 -13.02
C GLU A 27 3.27 7.87 -11.68
N GLU A 28 2.46 7.99 -10.63
CA GLU A 28 2.92 8.31 -9.27
C GLU A 28 3.95 7.27 -8.76
N ALA A 29 3.74 5.99 -9.06
CA ALA A 29 4.70 4.95 -8.70
C ALA A 29 6.03 5.05 -9.48
N CYS A 30 6.00 5.57 -10.71
CA CYS A 30 7.18 5.78 -11.56
C CYS A 30 7.90 7.12 -11.30
N GLU A 31 7.27 8.04 -10.56
CA GLU A 31 7.78 9.40 -10.39
C GLU A 31 9.22 9.42 -9.85
N GLY A 32 10.09 10.19 -10.52
CA GLY A 32 11.50 10.35 -10.15
C GLY A 32 12.39 9.12 -10.38
N LEU A 33 11.89 8.06 -11.02
CA LEU A 33 12.67 6.87 -11.36
C LEU A 33 13.06 6.87 -12.84
N ALA A 34 14.35 6.64 -13.13
CA ALA A 34 14.83 6.52 -14.49
C ALA A 34 14.59 5.11 -15.06
N GLY A 35 14.31 5.01 -16.37
CA GLY A 35 14.20 3.72 -17.08
C GLY A 35 12.94 2.94 -16.79
N VAL A 36 11.88 3.59 -16.27
CA VAL A 36 10.57 2.98 -16.00
C VAL A 36 9.47 3.73 -16.75
N SER A 37 8.35 3.06 -17.00
CA SER A 37 7.20 3.61 -17.71
C SER A 37 5.90 3.07 -17.14
N ALA A 38 4.97 3.96 -16.77
CA ALA A 38 3.63 3.61 -16.35
C ALA A 38 2.90 2.78 -17.42
N SER A 39 3.00 3.20 -18.69
CA SER A 39 2.38 2.49 -19.80
C SER A 39 2.89 1.06 -19.97
N GLN A 40 4.16 0.79 -19.69
CA GLN A 40 4.68 -0.59 -19.73
C GLN A 40 4.05 -1.47 -18.64
N VAL A 41 3.87 -0.93 -17.42
CA VAL A 41 3.18 -1.66 -16.34
C VAL A 41 1.74 -1.95 -16.73
N GLU A 42 1.04 -0.99 -17.32
CA GLU A 42 -0.35 -1.14 -17.77
C GLU A 42 -0.50 -2.17 -18.89
N ILE A 43 0.36 -2.12 -19.91
CA ILE A 43 0.37 -3.09 -21.01
C ILE A 43 0.64 -4.49 -20.44
N GLN A 44 1.64 -4.63 -19.59
CA GLN A 44 2.00 -5.91 -18.96
C GLN A 44 0.85 -6.46 -18.11
N SER A 45 0.05 -5.57 -17.48
CA SER A 45 -1.05 -5.96 -16.62
C SER A 45 -2.25 -6.57 -17.35
N GLY A 46 -2.50 -6.17 -18.61
CA GLY A 46 -3.65 -6.61 -19.39
C GLY A 46 -5.01 -6.33 -18.73
N ILE A 47 -5.10 -5.38 -17.79
CA ILE A 47 -6.29 -5.11 -16.95
C ILE A 47 -7.55 -4.87 -17.80
N GLN A 48 -7.41 -4.31 -18.99
CA GLN A 48 -8.55 -4.04 -19.88
C GLN A 48 -9.31 -5.30 -20.31
N SER A 49 -8.68 -6.48 -20.15
CA SER A 49 -9.26 -7.77 -20.53
C SER A 49 -10.13 -8.42 -19.43
N TYR A 50 -10.20 -7.80 -18.25
CA TYR A 50 -10.92 -8.35 -17.10
C TYR A 50 -12.21 -7.56 -16.82
N ASP A 51 -13.38 -8.23 -16.84
CA ASP A 51 -14.66 -7.66 -16.44
C ASP A 51 -15.07 -8.15 -15.07
N GLY A 52 -15.65 -7.26 -14.23
CA GLY A 52 -16.09 -7.59 -12.88
C GLY A 52 -14.96 -7.77 -11.85
N ILE A 53 -13.71 -7.46 -12.20
CA ILE A 53 -12.55 -7.56 -11.32
C ILE A 53 -12.68 -6.60 -10.13
N SER A 54 -12.20 -7.00 -8.96
CA SER A 54 -12.16 -6.10 -7.81
C SER A 54 -10.99 -5.11 -7.89
N THR A 55 -11.14 -3.95 -7.24
CA THR A 55 -10.05 -2.97 -7.15
C THR A 55 -8.82 -3.49 -6.39
N ALA A 56 -9.00 -4.50 -5.51
CA ALA A 56 -7.89 -5.15 -4.82
C ALA A 56 -7.12 -6.06 -5.79
N GLU A 57 -7.82 -6.85 -6.61
CA GLU A 57 -7.18 -7.69 -7.64
C GLU A 57 -6.47 -6.85 -8.69
N ILE A 58 -7.04 -5.72 -9.11
CA ILE A 58 -6.35 -4.76 -9.99
C ILE A 58 -5.01 -4.35 -9.39
N GLN A 59 -5.00 -4.00 -8.10
CA GLN A 59 -3.79 -3.59 -7.41
C GLN A 59 -2.72 -4.70 -7.40
N GLU A 60 -3.13 -5.94 -7.09
CA GLU A 60 -2.22 -7.10 -7.10
C GLU A 60 -1.67 -7.41 -8.50
N ILE A 61 -2.49 -7.26 -9.55
CA ILE A 61 -2.05 -7.43 -10.93
C ILE A 61 -1.00 -6.38 -11.29
N LEU A 62 -1.21 -5.10 -10.94
CA LEU A 62 -0.25 -4.03 -11.20
C LEU A 62 1.08 -4.25 -10.45
N ILE A 63 1.03 -4.67 -9.18
CA ILE A 63 2.21 -4.99 -8.39
C ILE A 63 3.00 -6.12 -9.06
N ARG A 64 2.32 -7.20 -9.44
CA ARG A 64 2.95 -8.34 -10.13
C ARG A 64 3.55 -7.91 -11.46
N SER A 65 2.80 -7.16 -12.28
CA SER A 65 3.28 -6.69 -13.58
C SER A 65 4.51 -5.82 -13.46
N ALA A 66 4.56 -4.92 -12.47
CA ALA A 66 5.76 -4.13 -12.20
C ALA A 66 6.92 -5.01 -11.73
N SER A 67 6.67 -6.05 -10.93
CA SER A 67 7.72 -6.97 -10.47
C SER A 67 8.28 -7.84 -11.62
N ASP A 68 7.44 -8.21 -12.57
CA ASP A 68 7.85 -9.02 -13.75
C ASP A 68 8.72 -8.21 -14.73
N LEU A 69 8.64 -6.86 -14.66
CA LEU A 69 9.48 -5.95 -15.44
C LEU A 69 10.87 -5.70 -14.83
N ILE A 70 11.15 -6.25 -13.64
CA ILE A 70 12.47 -6.12 -13.01
C ILE A 70 13.49 -6.95 -13.80
N THR A 71 14.47 -6.28 -14.41
CA THR A 71 15.56 -6.89 -15.15
C THR A 71 16.88 -6.22 -14.80
N LEU A 72 17.99 -6.78 -15.25
CA LEU A 72 19.31 -6.15 -15.11
C LEU A 72 19.38 -4.79 -15.82
N ASP A 73 18.69 -4.65 -16.95
CA ASP A 73 18.66 -3.41 -17.73
C ASP A 73 17.68 -2.38 -17.13
N ASN A 74 16.64 -2.84 -16.44
CA ASN A 74 15.59 -1.99 -15.86
C ASN A 74 15.35 -2.30 -14.35
N PRO A 75 16.36 -2.15 -13.49
CA PRO A 75 16.29 -2.54 -12.08
C PRO A 75 15.31 -1.67 -11.28
N ASN A 76 15.01 -0.46 -11.75
CA ASN A 76 14.17 0.49 -11.01
C ASN A 76 12.69 0.10 -10.94
N TYR A 77 12.23 -0.89 -11.74
CA TYR A 77 10.90 -1.46 -11.55
C TYR A 77 10.72 -2.10 -10.16
N GLN A 78 11.80 -2.46 -9.46
CA GLN A 78 11.70 -2.90 -8.05
C GLN A 78 11.10 -1.82 -7.14
N TYR A 79 11.39 -0.55 -7.41
CA TYR A 79 10.80 0.56 -6.66
C TYR A 79 9.37 0.86 -7.12
N VAL A 80 9.06 0.70 -8.40
CA VAL A 80 7.68 0.83 -8.91
C VAL A 80 6.79 -0.23 -8.25
N ALA A 81 7.19 -1.50 -8.25
CA ALA A 81 6.46 -2.58 -7.61
C ALA A 81 6.30 -2.35 -6.09
N SER A 82 7.35 -1.84 -5.43
CA SER A 82 7.32 -1.48 -4.01
C SER A 82 6.32 -0.36 -3.72
N ARG A 83 6.34 0.70 -4.51
CA ARG A 83 5.42 1.85 -4.33
C ARG A 83 3.97 1.44 -4.58
N LEU A 84 3.69 0.62 -5.59
CA LEU A 84 2.35 0.06 -5.82
C LEU A 84 1.88 -0.80 -4.64
N LEU A 85 2.78 -1.62 -4.05
CA LEU A 85 2.49 -2.39 -2.84
C LEU A 85 2.21 -1.47 -1.65
N LEU A 86 3.02 -0.43 -1.45
CA LEU A 86 2.83 0.58 -0.40
C LEU A 86 1.46 1.27 -0.53
N PHE A 87 1.07 1.63 -1.76
CA PHE A 87 -0.26 2.21 -2.03
C PHE A 87 -1.38 1.24 -1.67
N SER A 88 -1.22 -0.06 -1.96
CA SER A 88 -2.19 -1.09 -1.58
C SER A 88 -2.33 -1.18 -0.06
N VAL A 89 -1.22 -1.22 0.67
CA VAL A 89 -1.18 -1.27 2.13
C VAL A 89 -1.85 -0.01 2.73
N ARG A 90 -1.43 1.19 2.32
CA ARG A 90 -2.01 2.46 2.82
C ARG A 90 -3.51 2.54 2.57
N LYS A 91 -3.96 2.11 1.38
CA LYS A 91 -5.38 2.10 1.04
C LYS A 91 -6.16 1.05 1.83
N SER A 92 -5.55 -0.06 2.17
CA SER A 92 -6.15 -1.10 3.02
C SER A 92 -6.34 -0.60 4.45
N LEU A 93 -5.32 0.05 5.00
CA LEU A 93 -5.30 0.51 6.39
C LEU A 93 -6.12 1.78 6.61
N TYR A 94 -5.94 2.77 5.75
CA TYR A 94 -6.46 4.11 5.96
C TYR A 94 -7.55 4.52 4.97
N GLY A 95 -7.89 3.68 3.99
CA GLY A 95 -8.83 3.99 2.91
C GLY A 95 -8.32 5.05 1.92
N ARG A 96 -7.10 5.56 2.12
CA ARG A 96 -6.49 6.67 1.34
C ARG A 96 -5.01 6.42 1.09
N LEU A 97 -4.45 7.08 0.07
CA LEU A 97 -3.04 6.96 -0.31
C LEU A 97 -2.16 8.06 0.29
N ARG A 98 -2.74 9.24 0.51
CA ARG A 98 -2.09 10.47 0.99
C ARG A 98 -2.74 10.91 2.29
N GLU A 99 -2.16 11.91 2.94
CA GLU A 99 -2.66 12.46 4.21
C GLU A 99 -2.80 11.36 5.27
N LEU A 100 -1.69 10.65 5.52
CA LEU A 100 -1.66 9.61 6.53
C LEU A 100 -2.02 10.17 7.90
N PRO A 101 -2.66 9.38 8.78
CA PRO A 101 -2.98 9.82 10.12
C PRO A 101 -1.69 10.11 10.90
N THR A 102 -1.76 11.00 11.88
CA THR A 102 -0.69 11.20 12.86
C THR A 102 -0.51 9.92 13.69
N LEU A 103 0.66 9.75 14.30
CA LEU A 103 0.92 8.63 15.20
C LEU A 103 -0.11 8.58 16.35
N GLU A 104 -0.49 9.74 16.91
CA GLU A 104 -1.53 9.84 17.93
C GLU A 104 -2.86 9.28 17.43
N ALA A 105 -3.32 9.73 16.25
CA ALA A 105 -4.57 9.27 15.68
C ALA A 105 -4.55 7.77 15.35
N HIS A 106 -3.42 7.26 14.86
CA HIS A 106 -3.24 5.84 14.59
C HIS A 106 -3.29 5.01 15.87
N ILE A 107 -2.61 5.43 16.95
CA ILE A 107 -2.65 4.74 18.25
C ILE A 107 -4.08 4.72 18.81
N VAL A 108 -4.81 5.86 18.75
CA VAL A 108 -6.20 5.93 19.21
C VAL A 108 -7.08 4.92 18.47
N ASP A 109 -6.94 4.85 17.15
CA ASP A 109 -7.70 3.93 16.32
C ASP A 109 -7.36 2.47 16.64
N CYS A 110 -6.08 2.12 16.73
CA CYS A 110 -5.63 0.77 17.06
C CYS A 110 -6.04 0.32 18.47
N VAL A 111 -6.03 1.21 19.46
CA VAL A 111 -6.52 0.89 20.82
C VAL A 111 -8.04 0.70 20.79
N SER A 112 -8.79 1.52 20.04
CA SER A 112 -10.24 1.38 19.93
C SER A 112 -10.68 0.07 19.27
N GLN A 113 -9.82 -0.49 18.40
CA GLN A 113 -10.01 -1.77 17.72
C GLN A 113 -9.41 -2.96 18.50
N GLU A 114 -8.95 -2.76 19.72
CA GLU A 114 -8.30 -3.77 20.56
C GLU A 114 -7.03 -4.40 19.94
N VAL A 115 -6.40 -3.70 18.99
CA VAL A 115 -5.14 -4.11 18.36
C VAL A 115 -3.95 -3.77 19.25
N TYR A 116 -4.00 -2.58 19.88
CA TYR A 116 -3.00 -2.14 20.85
C TYR A 116 -3.55 -2.19 22.26
N ASP A 117 -2.67 -2.55 23.21
CA ASP A 117 -2.98 -2.52 24.62
C ASP A 117 -3.15 -1.05 25.10
N PRO A 118 -4.27 -0.71 25.78
CA PRO A 118 -4.47 0.63 26.36
C PRO A 118 -3.36 1.06 27.33
N GLU A 119 -2.56 0.14 27.82
CA GLU A 119 -1.38 0.42 28.68
C GLU A 119 -0.40 1.41 28.01
N ILE A 120 -0.43 1.54 26.69
CA ILE A 120 0.39 2.52 25.95
C ILE A 120 0.21 3.95 26.48
N TYR A 121 -1.03 4.32 26.91
CA TYR A 121 -1.32 5.64 27.46
C TYR A 121 -0.82 5.82 28.90
N SER A 122 -0.54 4.74 29.62
CA SER A 122 0.08 4.81 30.94
C SER A 122 1.62 4.89 30.86
N LYS A 123 2.19 4.39 29.76
CA LYS A 123 3.65 4.36 29.52
C LYS A 123 4.16 5.63 28.85
N TYR A 124 3.36 6.23 27.97
CA TYR A 124 3.77 7.40 27.18
C TYR A 124 2.70 8.49 27.26
N SER A 125 3.16 9.71 27.55
CA SER A 125 2.30 10.89 27.49
C SER A 125 1.94 11.25 26.04
N LEU A 126 0.83 11.96 25.84
CA LEU A 126 0.46 12.48 24.50
C LEU A 126 1.53 13.40 23.92
N GLU A 127 2.27 14.13 24.77
CA GLU A 127 3.36 14.99 24.31
C GLU A 127 4.53 14.16 23.75
N GLU A 128 4.89 13.06 24.38
CA GLU A 128 5.92 12.13 23.89
C GLU A 128 5.48 11.48 22.57
N ILE A 129 4.22 11.06 22.45
CA ILE A 129 3.67 10.48 21.23
C ILE A 129 3.73 11.50 20.07
N ARG A 130 3.32 12.75 20.30
CA ARG A 130 3.40 13.82 19.29
C ARG A 130 4.84 14.16 18.90
N LYS A 131 5.75 14.13 19.87
CA LYS A 131 7.18 14.30 19.61
C LYS A 131 7.73 13.15 18.75
N ALA A 132 7.31 11.93 19.02
CA ALA A 132 7.69 10.74 18.23
C ALA A 132 7.16 10.84 16.79
N ASP A 133 5.94 11.33 16.60
CA ASP A 133 5.36 11.57 15.27
C ASP A 133 6.27 12.47 14.40
N GLY A 134 6.88 13.49 15.00
CA GLY A 134 7.80 14.40 14.31
C GLY A 134 9.09 13.75 13.78
N PHE A 135 9.42 12.52 14.20
CA PHE A 135 10.54 11.75 13.66
C PHE A 135 10.16 10.82 12.50
N ILE A 136 8.85 10.64 12.24
CA ILE A 136 8.36 9.79 11.17
C ILE A 136 8.43 10.57 9.85
N ASP A 137 9.24 10.06 8.93
CA ASP A 137 9.36 10.62 7.58
C ASP A 137 8.82 9.60 6.56
N HIS A 138 7.56 9.77 6.18
CA HIS A 138 6.87 8.91 5.22
C HIS A 138 7.44 8.96 3.80
N SER A 139 8.31 9.91 3.47
CA SER A 139 9.01 9.94 2.18
C SER A 139 10.01 8.78 2.08
N ARG A 140 10.53 8.31 3.20
CA ARG A 140 11.45 7.18 3.27
C ARG A 140 10.80 5.84 2.91
N ASP A 141 9.49 5.73 2.99
CA ASP A 141 8.76 4.52 2.61
C ASP A 141 8.96 4.20 1.11
N PHE A 142 9.21 5.24 0.29
CA PHE A 142 9.49 5.09 -1.15
C PHE A 142 10.89 4.57 -1.47
N LEU A 143 11.76 4.43 -0.47
CA LEU A 143 13.12 3.89 -0.62
C LEU A 143 13.18 2.36 -0.50
N PHE A 144 12.12 1.71 -0.06
CA PHE A 144 12.06 0.26 0.00
C PHE A 144 12.12 -0.36 -1.40
N THR A 145 12.90 -1.42 -1.54
CA THR A 145 12.80 -2.32 -2.69
C THR A 145 11.56 -3.21 -2.54
N TYR A 146 11.05 -3.77 -3.63
CA TYR A 146 9.88 -4.65 -3.59
C TYR A 146 10.07 -5.85 -2.65
N ALA A 147 11.21 -6.53 -2.73
CA ALA A 147 11.52 -7.64 -1.84
C ALA A 147 11.60 -7.23 -0.36
N GLY A 148 12.20 -6.06 -0.08
CA GLY A 148 12.29 -5.52 1.27
C GLY A 148 10.93 -5.17 1.86
N LEU A 149 10.10 -4.42 1.11
CA LEU A 149 8.75 -4.07 1.57
C LEU A 149 7.85 -5.30 1.68
N ARG A 150 7.94 -6.25 0.75
CA ARG A 150 7.18 -7.51 0.82
C ARG A 150 7.52 -8.30 2.08
N GLN A 151 8.80 -8.37 2.45
CA GLN A 151 9.22 -9.02 3.68
C GLN A 151 8.64 -8.31 4.92
N VAL A 152 8.63 -6.97 4.95
CA VAL A 152 8.02 -6.21 6.03
C VAL A 152 6.52 -6.52 6.12
N VAL A 153 5.80 -6.45 5.00
CA VAL A 153 4.36 -6.70 4.94
C VAL A 153 4.01 -8.12 5.38
N ASP A 154 4.76 -9.11 4.90
CA ASP A 154 4.42 -10.53 5.13
C ASP A 154 4.84 -11.05 6.51
N LYS A 155 5.86 -10.43 7.16
CA LYS A 155 6.47 -10.99 8.36
C LYS A 155 6.45 -10.08 9.59
N TYR A 156 6.39 -8.77 9.40
CA TYR A 156 6.60 -7.81 10.49
C TYR A 156 5.39 -6.93 10.78
N LEU A 157 4.49 -6.75 9.82
CA LEU A 157 3.24 -6.04 10.09
C LEU A 157 2.30 -6.93 10.91
N VAL A 158 1.65 -6.32 11.89
CA VAL A 158 0.57 -6.98 12.63
C VAL A 158 -0.56 -7.31 11.66
N GLN A 159 -1.02 -8.55 11.68
CA GLN A 159 -2.15 -9.03 10.91
C GLN A 159 -3.27 -9.37 11.88
N ASP A 160 -4.49 -8.96 11.56
CA ASP A 160 -5.65 -9.46 12.26
C ASP A 160 -6.01 -10.90 11.80
N LEU A 161 -6.96 -11.52 12.47
CA LEU A 161 -7.42 -12.88 12.14
C LEU A 161 -8.07 -12.97 10.75
N SER A 162 -8.41 -11.85 10.12
CA SER A 162 -8.94 -11.76 8.77
C SER A 162 -7.86 -11.59 7.70
N LEU A 163 -6.58 -11.61 8.07
CA LEU A 163 -5.42 -11.35 7.22
C LEU A 163 -5.36 -9.92 6.65
N ILE A 164 -6.03 -8.96 7.29
CA ILE A 164 -5.88 -7.54 6.98
C ILE A 164 -4.66 -7.04 7.74
N HIS A 165 -3.68 -6.50 7.03
CA HIS A 165 -2.46 -5.97 7.63
C HIS A 165 -2.79 -4.70 8.43
N ILE A 166 -2.35 -4.69 9.70
CA ILE A 166 -2.36 -3.51 10.55
C ILE A 166 -0.91 -3.09 10.73
N SER A 167 -0.63 -1.83 10.46
CA SER A 167 0.72 -1.32 10.30
C SER A 167 1.47 -1.16 11.62
N GLU A 168 2.06 -2.24 12.15
CA GLU A 168 3.21 -2.16 13.05
C GLU A 168 4.07 -3.42 13.00
N PRO A 169 5.41 -3.27 13.21
CA PRO A 169 6.26 -4.44 13.36
C PRO A 169 5.88 -5.17 14.66
N THR A 170 5.53 -6.45 14.53
CA THR A 170 5.35 -7.32 15.69
C THR A 170 6.61 -7.26 16.56
N ARG A 171 6.44 -7.00 17.85
CA ARG A 171 7.44 -7.30 18.88
C ARG A 171 7.70 -8.80 18.89
N GLN A 172 8.55 -9.28 18.01
CA GLN A 172 9.27 -10.52 18.18
C GLN A 172 10.76 -10.19 18.38
N ALA A 173 11.06 -9.57 19.50
CA ALA A 173 12.41 -9.48 20.03
C ALA A 173 12.33 -9.50 21.55
N GLU A 174 11.74 -10.55 22.08
CA GLU A 174 11.97 -10.99 23.45
C GLU A 174 12.09 -12.52 23.44
N ILE A 175 13.26 -13.00 23.05
CA ILE A 175 13.90 -14.22 23.57
C ILE A 175 15.40 -13.94 23.59
#